data_1d8c3564e8b0aa730e26ae358600333f
#
_entry.id   1d8c3564e8b0aa730e26ae358600333f
#
_cell.length_a   1.000
_cell.length_b   1.000
_cell.length_c   1.000
_cell.angle_alpha   90.00
_cell.angle_beta   90.00
_cell.angle_gamma   90.00
#
_symmetry.space_group_name_H-M   'P 1'
#
loop_
_entity.id
_entity.type
_entity.pdbx_description
1 polymer ?
#
loop_
_entity_poly.entity_id
_entity_poly.type
_entity_poly.pdbx_seq_one_letter_code
_entity_poly.pdbx_strand_id
1 'polypeptide(L)'
;DPSHFVLQQLDYLQYIDLYHERIKMFHVKDAEFNSSGRNGVYAGYLHWRDRAGRFRSLGDGQVDFSGIFSKLTYYGFSGWAVLEWECAIKDSVQGAREGAPFIQNHIITVTEGAFDDFIDKSGDNKEANKKILGIE
;
A
#
# COMPACT_ATOMS: atom_id res chain seq x y z
N ASP A 1 7.94 7.57 -3.86
CA ASP A 1 7.00 7.27 -4.96
C ASP A 1 7.16 5.82 -5.40
N PRO A 2 6.24 4.92 -5.03
CA PRO A 2 6.33 3.48 -5.33
C PRO A 2 6.20 3.17 -6.83
N SER A 3 5.55 4.04 -7.61
CA SER A 3 5.37 3.81 -9.05
C SER A 3 6.71 3.73 -9.80
N HIS A 4 7.67 4.55 -9.41
CA HIS A 4 9.01 4.50 -9.98
C HIS A 4 9.78 3.24 -9.59
N PHE A 5 9.52 2.67 -8.42
CA PHE A 5 10.06 1.38 -8.02
C PHE A 5 9.51 0.25 -8.89
N VAL A 6 8.19 0.26 -9.15
CA VAL A 6 7.57 -0.72 -10.08
C VAL A 6 8.22 -0.64 -11.45
N LEU A 7 8.37 0.56 -12.01
CA LEU A 7 9.01 0.73 -13.32
C LEU A 7 10.47 0.24 -13.36
N GLN A 8 11.18 0.32 -12.24
CA GLN A 8 12.56 -0.15 -12.11
C GLN A 8 12.66 -1.56 -11.51
N GLN A 9 11.54 -2.20 -11.22
CA GLN A 9 11.48 -3.55 -10.63
C GLN A 9 12.22 -3.63 -9.29
N LEU A 10 12.14 -2.58 -8.48
CA LEU A 10 12.71 -2.49 -7.14
C LEU A 10 11.65 -2.74 -6.07
N ASP A 11 12.08 -3.29 -4.93
CA ASP A 11 11.20 -3.56 -3.80
C ASP A 11 10.99 -2.32 -2.93
N TYR A 12 9.85 -1.64 -3.11
CA TYR A 12 9.47 -0.48 -2.31
C TYR A 12 9.00 -0.84 -0.90
N LEU A 13 8.51 -2.06 -0.68
CA LEU A 13 8.11 -2.50 0.66
C LEU A 13 9.33 -2.69 1.55
N GLN A 14 10.40 -3.28 1.02
CA GLN A 14 11.67 -3.34 1.73
C GLN A 14 12.28 -1.94 1.94
N TYR A 15 12.13 -1.04 0.96
CA TYR A 15 12.57 0.34 1.13
C TYR A 15 11.86 1.04 2.29
N ILE A 16 10.57 0.80 2.50
CA ILE A 16 9.83 1.33 3.64
C ILE A 16 10.42 0.77 4.94
N ASP A 17 10.67 -0.54 5.03
CA ASP A 17 11.26 -1.16 6.21
C ASP A 17 12.60 -0.53 6.60
N LEU A 18 13.44 -0.22 5.62
CA LEU A 18 14.77 0.34 5.85
C LEU A 18 14.77 1.83 6.21
N TYR A 19 13.78 2.59 5.71
CA TYR A 19 13.83 4.07 5.78
C TYR A 19 12.57 4.72 6.36
N HIS A 20 11.66 3.96 7.00
CA HIS A 20 10.39 4.47 7.53
C HIS A 20 10.53 5.74 8.39
N GLU A 21 11.55 5.85 9.24
CA GLU A 21 11.78 7.03 10.08
C GLU A 21 12.01 8.31 9.27
N ARG A 22 12.51 8.19 8.05
CA ARG A 22 12.82 9.31 7.17
C ARG A 22 11.68 9.64 6.21
N ILE A 23 10.69 8.76 6.08
CA ILE A 23 9.54 8.98 5.20
C ILE A 23 8.58 9.96 5.88
N LYS A 24 8.40 11.12 5.27
CA LYS A 24 7.49 12.18 5.76
C LYS A 24 6.31 12.42 4.84
N MET A 25 6.44 11.98 3.61
CA MET A 25 5.38 11.96 2.62
C MET A 25 5.65 10.87 1.59
N PHE A 26 4.62 10.43 0.89
CA PHE A 26 4.78 9.58 -0.29
C PHE A 26 3.72 9.93 -1.34
N HIS A 27 4.07 9.70 -2.60
CA HIS A 27 3.10 9.80 -3.69
C HIS A 27 2.27 8.54 -3.80
N VAL A 28 0.97 8.71 -3.79
CA VAL A 28 0.03 7.67 -4.18
C VAL A 28 -0.14 7.78 -5.68
N LYS A 29 0.70 7.05 -6.40
CA LYS A 29 0.80 7.00 -7.87
C LYS A 29 0.99 5.56 -8.29
N ASP A 30 0.24 5.13 -9.27
CA ASP A 30 0.25 3.75 -9.73
C ASP A 30 1.02 3.58 -11.03
N ALA A 31 1.57 2.39 -11.22
CA ALA A 31 2.30 2.00 -12.41
C ALA A 31 2.19 0.50 -12.62
N GLU A 32 2.46 0.08 -13.85
CA GLU A 32 2.60 -1.33 -14.20
C GLU A 32 3.89 -1.55 -15.00
N PHE A 33 4.45 -2.73 -14.87
CA PHE A 33 5.56 -3.19 -15.68
C PHE A 33 5.26 -4.60 -16.22
N ASN A 34 4.97 -4.66 -17.51
CA ASN A 34 4.62 -5.90 -18.21
C ASN A 34 5.76 -6.26 -19.17
N SER A 35 6.77 -6.96 -18.67
CA SER A 35 7.91 -7.38 -19.47
C SER A 35 7.48 -8.33 -20.58
N SER A 36 8.11 -8.21 -21.73
CA SER A 36 7.96 -9.14 -22.84
C SER A 36 9.33 -9.55 -23.36
N GLY A 37 9.39 -10.54 -24.22
CA GLY A 37 10.64 -10.91 -24.90
C GLY A 37 11.20 -9.84 -25.82
N ARG A 38 10.49 -8.72 -26.00
CA ARG A 38 10.87 -7.62 -26.91
C ARG A 38 11.06 -6.28 -26.22
N ASN A 39 10.37 -6.05 -25.12
CA ASN A 39 10.32 -4.76 -24.42
C ASN A 39 10.76 -4.91 -22.96
N GLY A 40 11.73 -4.12 -22.55
CA GLY A 40 12.16 -3.95 -21.17
C GLY A 40 11.85 -2.55 -20.67
N VAL A 41 12.52 -2.14 -19.58
CA VAL A 41 12.37 -0.81 -18.96
C VAL A 41 12.60 0.32 -19.97
N TYR A 42 13.60 0.14 -20.81
CA TYR A 42 13.95 1.11 -21.86
C TYR A 42 13.27 0.73 -23.18
N ALA A 43 11.95 0.79 -23.23
CA ALA A 43 11.16 0.40 -24.40
C ALA A 43 11.40 1.28 -25.64
N GLY A 44 12.47 2.06 -25.67
CA GLY A 44 12.84 2.92 -26.79
C GLY A 44 11.84 4.08 -26.98
N TYR A 45 11.58 4.41 -28.24
CA TYR A 45 10.68 5.51 -28.62
C TYR A 45 9.21 5.09 -28.79
N LEU A 46 8.81 3.99 -28.14
CA LEU A 46 7.42 3.54 -28.18
C LEU A 46 6.48 4.57 -27.55
N HIS A 47 5.27 4.63 -28.07
CA HIS A 47 4.21 5.43 -27.47
C HIS A 47 3.90 4.91 -26.04
N TRP A 48 3.50 5.79 -25.13
CA TRP A 48 3.24 5.44 -23.73
C TRP A 48 2.33 4.21 -23.55
N ARG A 49 1.31 4.06 -24.40
CA ARG A 49 0.40 2.91 -24.36
C ARG A 49 1.07 1.57 -24.66
N ASP A 50 2.16 1.60 -25.40
CA ASP A 50 2.83 0.41 -25.93
C ASP A 50 4.07 0.03 -25.13
N ARG A 51 4.45 0.84 -24.14
CA ARG A 51 5.59 0.58 -23.27
C ARG A 51 5.30 -0.53 -22.29
N ALA A 52 6.30 -1.36 -21.98
CA ALA A 52 6.23 -2.37 -20.93
C ALA A 52 5.99 -1.73 -19.56
N GLY A 53 6.74 -0.65 -19.24
CA GLY A 53 6.57 0.15 -18.04
C GLY A 53 5.80 1.41 -18.34
N ARG A 54 4.69 1.64 -17.64
CA ARG A 54 3.85 2.83 -17.80
C ARG A 54 3.08 3.16 -16.54
N PHE A 55 2.74 4.43 -16.38
CA PHE A 55 1.88 4.87 -15.30
C PHE A 55 0.43 4.51 -15.55
N ARG A 56 -0.28 4.22 -14.45
CA ARG A 56 -1.68 3.83 -14.46
C ARG A 56 -2.48 4.67 -13.47
N SER A 57 -3.77 4.77 -13.70
CA SER A 57 -4.68 5.29 -12.69
C SER A 57 -4.67 4.40 -11.45
N LEU A 58 -4.94 4.98 -10.29
CA LEU A 58 -4.88 4.27 -9.02
C LEU A 58 -5.76 3.02 -9.01
N GLY A 59 -5.16 1.88 -8.68
CA GLY A 59 -5.81 0.58 -8.64
C GLY A 59 -5.83 -0.17 -9.98
N ASP A 60 -5.41 0.47 -11.08
CA ASP A 60 -5.34 -0.17 -12.40
C ASP A 60 -3.93 -0.72 -12.72
N GLY A 61 -2.96 -0.45 -11.85
CA GLY A 61 -1.56 -0.86 -11.99
C GLY A 61 -1.19 -2.04 -11.10
N GLN A 62 0.07 -2.06 -10.68
CA GLN A 62 0.69 -3.15 -9.93
C GLN A 62 1.27 -2.73 -8.58
N VAL A 63 1.07 -1.48 -8.17
CA VAL A 63 1.52 -1.03 -6.85
C VAL A 63 0.64 -1.66 -5.77
N ASP A 64 1.26 -2.37 -4.83
CA ASP A 64 0.58 -2.91 -3.65
C ASP A 64 0.34 -1.81 -2.60
N PHE A 65 -0.70 -1.01 -2.80
CA PHE A 65 -1.07 0.03 -1.85
C PHE A 65 -1.50 -0.54 -0.50
N SER A 66 -2.14 -1.69 -0.46
CA SER A 66 -2.52 -2.34 0.80
C SER A 66 -1.28 -2.69 1.63
N GLY A 67 -0.23 -3.22 1.02
CA GLY A 67 1.06 -3.47 1.66
C GLY A 67 1.74 -2.19 2.12
N ILE A 68 1.75 -1.13 1.31
CA ILE A 68 2.32 0.18 1.66
C ILE A 68 1.62 0.77 2.87
N PHE A 69 0.28 0.89 2.85
CA PHE A 69 -0.48 1.46 3.95
C PHE A 69 -0.34 0.63 5.23
N SER A 70 -0.32 -0.70 5.12
CA SER A 70 -0.08 -1.61 6.27
C SER A 70 1.27 -1.36 6.91
N LYS A 71 2.36 -1.29 6.12
CA LYS A 71 3.71 -1.03 6.65
C LYS A 71 3.83 0.37 7.26
N LEU A 72 3.34 1.40 6.56
CA LEU A 72 3.37 2.76 7.07
C LEU A 72 2.58 2.88 8.38
N THR A 73 1.42 2.23 8.47
CA THR A 73 0.63 2.18 9.70
C THR A 73 1.39 1.45 10.82
N TYR A 74 2.00 0.31 10.53
CA TYR A 74 2.82 -0.44 11.49
C TYR A 74 3.94 0.41 12.08
N TYR A 75 4.59 1.25 11.27
CA TYR A 75 5.65 2.16 11.69
C TYR A 75 5.15 3.51 12.24
N GLY A 76 3.85 3.68 12.46
CA GLY A 76 3.29 4.91 13.02
C GLY A 76 3.45 6.14 12.13
N PHE A 77 3.42 5.97 10.81
CA PHE A 77 3.55 7.07 9.87
C PHE A 77 2.44 8.12 10.07
N SER A 78 2.83 9.37 10.22
CA SER A 78 1.94 10.52 10.41
C SER A 78 2.11 11.63 9.36
N GLY A 79 2.66 11.26 8.19
CA GLY A 79 2.96 12.20 7.12
C GLY A 79 1.82 12.33 6.10
N TRP A 80 2.17 12.73 4.88
CA TRP A 80 1.22 13.02 3.81
C TRP A 80 1.20 11.89 2.78
N ALA A 81 0.01 11.39 2.45
CA ALA A 81 -0.28 10.60 1.27
C ALA A 81 -0.76 11.54 0.17
N VAL A 82 0.06 11.81 -0.82
CA VAL A 82 -0.19 12.80 -1.86
C VAL A 82 -0.61 12.11 -3.15
N LEU A 83 -1.82 12.40 -3.60
CA LEU A 83 -2.27 11.93 -4.90
C LEU A 83 -1.41 12.55 -6.01
N GLU A 84 -0.67 11.73 -6.72
CA GLU A 84 -0.05 12.09 -7.98
C GLU A 84 -0.63 11.20 -9.08
N TRP A 85 -1.36 11.81 -9.99
CA TRP A 85 -2.05 11.06 -11.04
C TRP A 85 -1.39 11.24 -12.41
N GLU A 86 -1.05 10.12 -13.02
CA GLU A 86 -0.60 10.04 -14.40
C GLU A 86 -1.08 8.72 -14.98
N CYS A 87 -1.67 8.74 -16.16
CA CYS A 87 -2.13 7.52 -16.81
C CYS A 87 -2.07 7.64 -18.34
N ALA A 88 -1.58 6.59 -18.98
CA ALA A 88 -1.52 6.50 -20.43
C ALA A 88 -2.87 6.13 -21.09
N ILE A 89 -3.87 5.69 -20.32
CA ILE A 89 -5.09 5.06 -20.83
C ILE A 89 -6.36 5.76 -20.35
N LYS A 90 -6.52 5.93 -19.02
CA LYS A 90 -7.74 6.46 -18.41
C LYS A 90 -7.87 7.96 -18.61
N ASP A 91 -9.08 8.45 -18.74
CA ASP A 91 -9.39 9.88 -18.75
C ASP A 91 -9.01 10.55 -17.43
N SER A 92 -8.48 11.77 -17.50
CA SER A 92 -7.95 12.50 -16.34
C SER A 92 -9.03 12.92 -15.34
N VAL A 93 -10.22 13.27 -15.82
CA VAL A 93 -11.34 13.67 -14.96
C VAL A 93 -11.86 12.47 -14.19
N GLN A 94 -11.95 11.31 -14.85
CA GLN A 94 -12.30 10.06 -14.18
C GLN A 94 -11.25 9.71 -13.12
N GLY A 95 -9.97 9.71 -13.46
CA GLY A 95 -8.89 9.39 -12.54
C GLY A 95 -8.84 10.32 -11.33
N ALA A 96 -9.06 11.63 -11.53
CA ALA A 96 -9.12 12.60 -10.44
C ALA A 96 -10.29 12.34 -9.48
N ARG A 97 -11.46 11.96 -10.00
CA ARG A 97 -12.62 11.63 -9.17
C ARG A 97 -12.42 10.36 -8.33
N GLU A 98 -11.69 9.39 -8.85
CA GLU A 98 -11.42 8.11 -8.18
C GLU A 98 -10.30 8.23 -7.13
N GLY A 99 -9.39 9.19 -7.27
CA GLY A 99 -8.15 9.26 -6.52
C GLY A 99 -8.31 9.45 -5.02
N ALA A 100 -9.06 10.45 -4.57
CA ALA A 100 -9.26 10.69 -3.14
C ALA A 100 -10.02 9.55 -2.44
N PRO A 101 -11.13 9.02 -2.98
CA PRO A 101 -11.77 7.82 -2.44
C PRO A 101 -10.84 6.61 -2.38
N PHE A 102 -9.98 6.42 -3.39
CA PHE A 102 -9.01 5.33 -3.38
C PHE A 102 -8.07 5.43 -2.18
N ILE A 103 -7.46 6.60 -1.94
CA ILE A 103 -6.60 6.81 -0.78
C ILE A 103 -7.37 6.57 0.52
N GLN A 104 -8.56 7.16 0.65
CA GLN A 104 -9.39 7.06 1.85
C GLN A 104 -9.71 5.60 2.20
N ASN A 105 -9.98 4.77 1.19
CA ASN A 105 -10.30 3.35 1.38
C ASN A 105 -9.09 2.49 1.80
N HIS A 106 -7.86 3.01 1.66
CA HIS A 106 -6.64 2.33 2.08
C HIS A 106 -6.15 2.76 3.47
N ILE A 107 -6.69 3.85 4.03
CA ILE A 107 -6.33 4.31 5.37
C ILE A 107 -6.79 3.28 6.40
N ILE A 108 -5.87 2.82 7.23
CA ILE A 108 -6.12 1.84 8.27
C ILE A 108 -6.42 2.58 9.59
N THR A 109 -7.57 2.30 10.18
CA THR A 109 -7.87 2.72 11.55
C THR A 109 -7.18 1.74 12.49
N VAL A 110 -6.22 2.23 13.27
CA VAL A 110 -5.46 1.40 14.21
C VAL A 110 -6.37 0.97 15.35
N THR A 111 -6.30 -0.30 15.72
CA THR A 111 -7.01 -0.83 16.90
C THR A 111 -6.37 -0.31 18.19
N GLU A 112 -7.19 -0.04 19.20
CA GLU A 112 -6.72 0.36 20.53
C GLU A 112 -6.24 -0.83 21.39
N GLY A 113 -6.56 -2.07 20.98
CA GLY A 113 -6.18 -3.28 21.68
C GLY A 113 -5.92 -4.44 20.74
N ALA A 114 -4.97 -5.30 21.09
CA ALA A 114 -4.72 -6.53 20.36
C ALA A 114 -5.77 -7.58 20.66
N PHE A 115 -5.99 -8.51 19.73
CA PHE A 115 -6.90 -9.64 19.96
C PHE A 115 -6.57 -10.44 21.22
N ASP A 116 -5.29 -10.51 21.57
CA ASP A 116 -4.78 -11.28 22.70
C ASP A 116 -4.71 -10.49 24.03
N ASP A 117 -5.07 -9.20 24.04
CA ASP A 117 -5.02 -8.37 25.26
C ASP A 117 -5.91 -8.89 26.40
N PHE A 118 -6.91 -9.70 26.07
CA PHE A 118 -7.74 -10.37 27.07
C PHE A 118 -7.01 -11.54 27.76
N ILE A 119 -6.03 -12.15 27.10
CA ILE A 119 -5.27 -13.29 27.64
C ILE A 119 -4.38 -12.80 28.78
N ASP A 120 -3.69 -11.69 28.61
CA ASP A 120 -2.79 -11.13 29.63
C ASP A 120 -3.55 -10.62 30.86
N LYS A 121 -4.78 -10.17 30.71
CA LYS A 121 -5.64 -9.71 31.81
C LYS A 121 -6.32 -10.84 32.57
N SER A 122 -6.42 -12.04 31.97
CA SER A 122 -7.08 -13.20 32.58
C SER A 122 -6.12 -14.25 33.16
N GLY A 123 -4.80 -14.05 32.95
CA GLY A 123 -3.76 -15.06 33.24
C GLY A 123 -3.74 -15.60 34.68
N ASP A 124 -4.30 -14.89 35.65
CA ASP A 124 -4.35 -15.31 37.05
C ASP A 124 -5.76 -15.60 37.60
N ASN A 125 -6.79 -15.42 36.82
CA ASN A 125 -8.15 -15.65 37.31
C ASN A 125 -8.65 -17.06 36.94
N LYS A 126 -8.15 -18.08 37.65
CA LYS A 126 -8.54 -19.48 37.46
C LYS A 126 -10.05 -19.72 37.58
N GLU A 127 -10.75 -18.92 38.40
CA GLU A 127 -12.20 -19.02 38.57
C GLU A 127 -12.98 -18.46 37.38
N ALA A 128 -12.54 -17.31 36.82
CA ALA A 128 -13.15 -16.78 35.63
C ALA A 128 -12.95 -17.71 34.41
N ASN A 129 -11.77 -18.31 34.30
CA ASN A 129 -11.46 -19.28 33.27
C ASN A 129 -12.27 -20.57 33.38
N LYS A 130 -12.52 -21.08 34.61
CA LYS A 130 -13.39 -22.22 34.86
C LYS A 130 -14.82 -21.93 34.42
N LYS A 131 -15.34 -20.73 34.74
CA LYS A 131 -16.69 -20.30 34.37
C LYS A 131 -16.87 -20.15 32.85
N ILE A 132 -15.84 -19.63 32.15
CA ILE A 132 -15.84 -19.52 30.68
C ILE A 132 -15.81 -20.90 30.02
N LEU A 133 -15.09 -21.85 30.61
CA LEU A 133 -14.94 -23.22 30.12
C LEU A 133 -16.08 -24.16 30.59
N GLY A 134 -17.00 -23.67 31.41
CA GLY A 134 -18.09 -24.50 31.94
C GLY A 134 -17.63 -25.66 32.83
N ILE A 135 -16.47 -25.50 33.48
CA ILE A 135 -15.86 -26.47 34.37
C ILE A 135 -16.03 -25.95 35.80
N GLU A 136 -17.21 -26.13 36.37
CA GLU A 136 -17.44 -25.93 37.81
C GLU A 136 -17.24 -27.23 38.60
#